data_be479a6ea2b2681cb930011830c87c92
#
_entry.id   be479a6ea2b2681cb930011830c87c92
#
_cell.length_a   1.000
_cell.length_b   1.000
_cell.length_c   1.000
_cell.angle_alpha   90.00
_cell.angle_beta   90.00
_cell.angle_gamma   90.00
#
_symmetry.space_group_name_H-M   'P 1'
#
loop_
_entity.id
_entity.type
_entity.pdbx_description
1 polymer ?
#
loop_
_entity_poly.entity_id
_entity_poly.type
_entity_poly.pdbx_seq_one_letter_code
_entity_poly.pdbx_strand_id
1 'polypeptide(L)'
;MDLNEKIKILSDSAKYDVSCSSSGSSRKNKKGGIGNAAPSGICHSWTPDGRCISLLKILLTNYCIYDCKYCVNRSSNDVPRAAFTIDELVNLTINFYRRNYIEGLFLSSAVCVSPDHTMELLLKSVKRLREEVNFNGYIHVKAIPGASNMLIEETGKYVDRMSVNIELPSGESLKLLAPQKTKESIIKPMGLIKSGIIQYQEEKLKFKSTPQFVPGGQSTQLIVGATKDDDLKILKLSESLYNSYRLKRVYYSAYVPVSNHPNLPAISGPPLLREHRLYQADWLLRFYGFNSGELLNEENPNFDELLDPKSGWAIRNLDKFPVEVNKADYYTLLRVPGIGVKSAQRIVQGRRVSMLDFDDLKKLGIVLKRAKYFITCKGRYFPQKSIPTSAVSIKNRLLLEDNIKNRENIEQLSIFSLFPGIMDGEL
;
A
#
# COMPACT_ATOMS: atom_id res chain seq x y z
N MET A 1 8.55 33.31 -5.89
CA MET A 1 7.67 32.18 -6.23
C MET A 1 6.38 32.32 -5.46
N ASP A 2 5.25 32.34 -6.14
CA ASP A 2 3.96 32.46 -5.47
C ASP A 2 3.50 31.13 -4.83
N LEU A 3 2.47 31.18 -3.99
CA LEU A 3 1.99 30.04 -3.25
C LEU A 3 1.40 28.95 -4.20
N ASN A 4 0.74 29.32 -5.28
CA ASN A 4 0.15 28.37 -6.23
C ASN A 4 1.23 27.62 -7.00
N GLU A 5 2.30 28.29 -7.36
CA GLU A 5 3.46 27.68 -8.01
C GLU A 5 4.17 26.69 -7.07
N LYS A 6 4.36 27.04 -5.80
CA LYS A 6 4.87 26.12 -4.75
C LYS A 6 3.98 24.88 -4.59
N ILE A 7 2.66 25.07 -4.52
CA ILE A 7 1.69 23.95 -4.41
C ILE A 7 1.85 23.01 -5.59
N LYS A 8 1.93 23.54 -6.82
CA LYS A 8 2.09 22.72 -8.01
C LYS A 8 3.37 21.89 -7.96
N ILE A 9 4.53 22.52 -7.70
CA ILE A 9 5.83 21.83 -7.64
C ILE A 9 5.84 20.76 -6.53
N LEU A 10 5.38 21.10 -5.34
CA LEU A 10 5.49 20.22 -4.16
C LEU A 10 4.44 19.12 -4.13
N SER A 11 3.26 19.32 -4.72
CA SER A 11 2.28 18.26 -4.90
C SER A 11 2.69 17.30 -6.03
N ASP A 12 3.23 17.81 -7.15
CA ASP A 12 3.77 16.98 -8.22
C ASP A 12 4.95 16.12 -7.73
N SER A 13 5.81 16.65 -6.88
CA SER A 13 6.89 15.91 -6.26
C SER A 13 6.38 14.83 -5.30
N ALA A 14 5.24 15.05 -4.65
CA ALA A 14 4.65 14.11 -3.71
C ALA A 14 3.94 12.92 -4.39
N LYS A 15 3.61 12.96 -5.68
CA LYS A 15 2.90 11.87 -6.39
C LYS A 15 3.66 10.54 -6.41
N TYR A 16 4.98 10.57 -6.32
CA TYR A 16 5.83 9.38 -6.26
C TYR A 16 5.84 8.68 -4.89
N ASP A 17 5.27 9.32 -3.87
CA ASP A 17 5.03 8.69 -2.57
C ASP A 17 3.72 7.91 -2.64
N VAL A 18 3.80 6.58 -2.63
CA VAL A 18 2.61 5.73 -2.65
C VAL A 18 2.08 5.57 -1.23
N SER A 19 1.10 6.35 -0.89
CA SER A 19 0.22 6.08 0.26
C SER A 19 -1.23 6.31 -0.12
N CYS A 20 -1.46 6.81 -1.33
CA CYS A 20 -2.78 6.99 -1.94
C CYS A 20 -2.61 7.42 -3.40
N SER A 21 -3.54 7.01 -4.24
CA SER A 21 -3.62 7.43 -5.63
C SER A 21 -4.03 8.90 -5.69
N SER A 22 -3.15 9.78 -6.19
CA SER A 22 -3.58 11.10 -6.66
C SER A 22 -4.15 10.94 -8.06
N SER A 23 -5.37 11.43 -8.29
CA SER A 23 -5.89 11.57 -9.65
C SER A 23 -5.01 12.57 -10.41
N GLY A 24 -4.13 12.11 -11.27
CA GLY A 24 -3.30 12.97 -12.12
C GLY A 24 -4.09 13.68 -13.23
N SER A 25 -5.42 13.83 -13.08
CA SER A 25 -6.28 14.46 -14.07
C SER A 25 -6.12 15.98 -14.05
N SER A 26 -5.83 16.55 -15.21
CA SER A 26 -5.85 17.99 -15.45
C SER A 26 -6.86 18.30 -16.57
N ARG A 27 -7.85 19.12 -16.28
CA ARG A 27 -8.84 19.57 -17.27
C ARG A 27 -9.15 21.05 -17.03
N LYS A 28 -8.90 21.88 -18.03
CA LYS A 28 -9.32 23.29 -18.01
C LYS A 28 -10.81 23.39 -18.37
N ASN A 29 -11.52 24.28 -17.70
CA ASN A 29 -12.92 24.61 -18.05
C ASN A 29 -12.99 25.16 -19.47
N LYS A 30 -14.04 24.78 -20.20
CA LYS A 30 -14.38 25.35 -21.51
C LYS A 30 -15.52 26.35 -21.32
N LYS A 31 -15.62 27.36 -22.23
CA LYS A 31 -16.69 28.36 -22.21
C LYS A 31 -18.06 27.65 -22.15
N GLY A 32 -18.87 27.95 -21.12
CA GLY A 32 -20.17 27.30 -20.86
C GLY A 32 -20.12 26.00 -20.05
N GLY A 33 -18.93 25.51 -19.62
CA GLY A 33 -18.80 24.36 -18.75
C GLY A 33 -18.69 24.72 -17.27
N ILE A 34 -18.87 23.73 -16.40
CA ILE A 34 -18.73 23.87 -14.95
C ILE A 34 -17.56 22.99 -14.45
N GLY A 35 -16.66 23.58 -13.64
CA GLY A 35 -15.59 22.86 -12.95
C GLY A 35 -14.26 22.80 -13.69
N ASN A 36 -13.18 22.76 -12.92
CA ASN A 36 -11.80 22.50 -13.36
C ASN A 36 -11.29 21.25 -12.62
N ALA A 37 -10.49 20.43 -13.28
CA ALA A 37 -9.65 19.46 -12.62
C ALA A 37 -8.20 19.96 -12.67
N ALA A 38 -7.62 20.26 -11.52
CA ALA A 38 -6.21 20.61 -11.40
C ALA A 38 -5.50 19.61 -10.49
N PRO A 39 -4.22 19.32 -10.69
CA PRO A 39 -3.45 18.56 -9.73
C PRO A 39 -3.42 19.36 -8.41
N SER A 40 -4.17 18.93 -7.41
CA SER A 40 -4.34 19.68 -6.15
C SER A 40 -3.54 19.08 -4.99
N GLY A 41 -2.81 17.98 -5.19
CA GLY A 41 -2.17 17.24 -4.12
C GLY A 41 -3.16 16.58 -3.14
N ILE A 42 -4.44 16.53 -3.47
CA ILE A 42 -5.45 15.81 -2.67
C ILE A 42 -5.41 14.34 -3.06
N CYS A 43 -5.22 13.48 -2.08
CA CYS A 43 -5.28 12.04 -2.21
C CYS A 43 -6.42 11.46 -1.38
N HIS A 44 -6.82 10.25 -1.73
CA HIS A 44 -7.87 9.53 -1.03
C HIS A 44 -7.27 8.31 -0.32
N SER A 45 -7.63 8.13 0.95
CA SER A 45 -7.29 6.95 1.75
C SER A 45 -8.57 6.35 2.31
N TRP A 46 -8.58 5.02 2.50
CA TRP A 46 -9.76 4.33 3.01
C TRP A 46 -9.53 3.91 4.45
N THR A 47 -10.54 4.09 5.28
CA THR A 47 -10.56 3.58 6.65
C THR A 47 -11.00 2.12 6.66
N PRO A 48 -10.71 1.35 7.75
CA PRO A 48 -11.13 -0.05 7.85
C PRO A 48 -12.65 -0.26 7.76
N ASP A 49 -13.45 0.76 8.03
CA ASP A 49 -14.91 0.77 7.90
C ASP A 49 -15.39 1.11 6.47
N GLY A 50 -14.46 1.28 5.51
CA GLY A 50 -14.76 1.55 4.10
C GLY A 50 -15.04 3.01 3.77
N ARG A 51 -14.82 3.94 4.71
CA ARG A 51 -14.99 5.38 4.47
C ARG A 51 -13.77 5.95 3.75
N CYS A 52 -14.02 6.74 2.70
CA CYS A 52 -12.97 7.48 1.98
C CYS A 52 -12.59 8.74 2.76
N ILE A 53 -11.31 8.95 2.98
CA ILE A 53 -10.74 10.16 3.60
C ILE A 53 -9.92 10.90 2.55
N SER A 54 -10.19 12.19 2.37
CA SER A 54 -9.39 13.06 1.51
C SER A 54 -8.25 13.71 2.31
N LEU A 55 -7.02 13.58 1.81
CA LEU A 55 -5.81 14.11 2.46
C LEU A 55 -5.10 15.09 1.53
N LEU A 56 -4.64 16.21 2.08
CA LEU A 56 -3.62 17.03 1.41
C LEU A 56 -2.29 16.30 1.50
N LYS A 57 -1.83 15.77 0.38
CA LYS A 57 -0.54 15.08 0.26
C LYS A 57 0.48 16.02 -0.37
N ILE A 58 1.46 16.44 0.40
CA ILE A 58 2.39 17.47 -0.04
C ILE A 58 3.78 17.30 0.60
N LEU A 59 4.81 17.75 -0.12
CA LEU A 59 6.15 17.91 0.45
C LEU A 59 6.28 19.26 1.14
N LEU A 60 6.97 19.30 2.28
CA LEU A 60 7.41 20.55 2.88
C LEU A 60 8.41 21.26 1.98
N THR A 61 9.35 20.51 1.44
CA THR A 61 10.31 20.95 0.43
C THR A 61 10.74 19.81 -0.47
N ASN A 62 11.11 20.10 -1.72
CA ASN A 62 11.77 19.16 -2.63
C ASN A 62 13.27 19.47 -2.84
N TYR A 63 13.84 20.43 -2.09
CA TYR A 63 15.30 20.57 -1.99
C TYR A 63 15.85 19.37 -1.22
N CYS A 64 16.77 18.61 -1.83
CA CYS A 64 17.33 17.40 -1.24
C CYS A 64 18.85 17.43 -1.29
N ILE A 65 19.49 17.02 -0.20
CA ILE A 65 20.96 16.82 -0.14
C ILE A 65 21.35 15.40 -0.59
N TYR A 66 20.37 14.46 -0.67
CA TYR A 66 20.61 13.09 -1.08
C TYR A 66 20.50 12.91 -2.59
N ASP A 67 21.24 11.95 -3.12
CA ASP A 67 21.23 11.60 -4.54
C ASP A 67 20.74 10.16 -4.79
N CYS A 68 19.58 9.82 -4.23
CA CYS A 68 18.95 8.51 -4.44
C CYS A 68 18.58 8.35 -5.90
N LYS A 69 19.14 7.34 -6.58
CA LYS A 69 19.10 7.18 -8.04
C LYS A 69 17.69 7.04 -8.62
N TYR A 70 16.77 6.48 -7.83
CA TYR A 70 15.35 6.32 -8.20
C TYR A 70 14.48 7.56 -7.96
N CYS A 71 15.01 8.61 -7.33
CA CYS A 71 14.19 9.74 -6.88
C CYS A 71 14.25 10.92 -7.85
N VAL A 72 13.08 11.46 -8.21
CA VAL A 72 12.98 12.67 -9.06
C VAL A 72 13.58 13.89 -8.37
N ASN A 73 13.52 13.96 -7.02
CA ASN A 73 13.99 15.08 -6.21
C ASN A 73 15.46 14.94 -5.76
N ARG A 74 16.23 14.00 -6.33
CA ARG A 74 17.65 13.84 -5.99
C ARG A 74 18.43 15.12 -6.27
N SER A 75 19.51 15.34 -5.52
CA SER A 75 20.30 16.60 -5.59
C SER A 75 20.84 16.91 -6.98
N SER A 76 21.21 15.87 -7.75
CA SER A 76 21.79 16.02 -9.09
C SER A 76 20.75 16.21 -10.21
N ASN A 77 19.44 16.13 -9.94
CA ASN A 77 18.42 16.40 -10.95
C ASN A 77 18.12 17.89 -11.06
N ASP A 78 18.07 18.38 -12.30
CA ASP A 78 17.61 19.73 -12.62
C ASP A 78 16.09 19.75 -12.75
N VAL A 79 15.42 19.98 -11.63
CA VAL A 79 13.96 20.08 -11.53
C VAL A 79 13.57 21.34 -10.75
N PRO A 80 12.41 21.93 -11.01
CA PRO A 80 11.93 23.06 -10.24
C PRO A 80 11.89 22.74 -8.73
N ARG A 81 12.47 23.63 -7.91
CA ARG A 81 12.59 23.48 -6.48
C ARG A 81 11.75 24.50 -5.75
N ALA A 82 11.08 24.04 -4.69
CA ALA A 82 10.29 24.89 -3.80
C ALA A 82 10.40 24.45 -2.34
N ALA A 83 10.08 25.35 -1.45
CA ALA A 83 9.91 25.06 -0.02
C ALA A 83 8.77 25.92 0.53
N PHE A 84 7.93 25.34 1.38
CA PHE A 84 6.98 26.09 2.19
C PHE A 84 7.69 26.62 3.45
N THR A 85 7.30 27.82 3.87
CA THR A 85 7.45 28.18 5.28
C THR A 85 6.43 27.42 6.12
N ILE A 86 6.67 27.35 7.42
CA ILE A 86 5.69 26.71 8.34
C ILE A 86 4.34 27.44 8.28
N ASP A 87 4.34 28.77 8.19
CA ASP A 87 3.13 29.58 8.06
C ASP A 87 2.34 29.25 6.78
N GLU A 88 3.02 29.14 5.64
CA GLU A 88 2.38 28.81 4.38
C GLU A 88 1.73 27.42 4.44
N LEU A 89 2.43 26.41 4.97
CA LEU A 89 1.93 25.04 5.09
C LEU A 89 0.72 24.95 6.03
N VAL A 90 0.81 25.57 7.20
CA VAL A 90 -0.28 25.61 8.20
C VAL A 90 -1.51 26.31 7.62
N ASN A 91 -1.34 27.50 7.05
CA ASN A 91 -2.44 28.25 6.43
C ASN A 91 -3.07 27.49 5.25
N LEU A 92 -2.27 26.85 4.40
CA LEU A 92 -2.76 26.03 3.31
C LEU A 92 -3.62 24.88 3.83
N THR A 93 -3.12 24.13 4.82
CA THR A 93 -3.83 23.00 5.42
C THR A 93 -5.16 23.42 6.02
N ILE A 94 -5.18 24.50 6.79
CA ILE A 94 -6.41 24.99 7.44
C ILE A 94 -7.42 25.55 6.43
N ASN A 95 -6.96 26.26 5.40
CA ASN A 95 -7.82 26.78 4.37
C ASN A 95 -8.49 25.65 3.56
N PHE A 96 -7.75 24.58 3.24
CA PHE A 96 -8.31 23.41 2.54
C PHE A 96 -9.29 22.65 3.43
N TYR A 97 -8.97 22.50 4.71
CA TYR A 97 -9.86 21.86 5.67
C TYR A 97 -11.16 22.65 5.87
N ARG A 98 -11.10 23.96 6.09
CA ARG A 98 -12.29 24.83 6.26
C ARG A 98 -13.20 24.85 5.04
N ARG A 99 -12.64 24.62 3.84
CA ARG A 99 -13.42 24.53 2.58
C ARG A 99 -13.91 23.10 2.30
N ASN A 100 -13.74 22.17 3.23
CA ASN A 100 -14.10 20.75 3.08
C ASN A 100 -13.43 20.05 1.88
N TYR A 101 -12.25 20.50 1.48
CA TYR A 101 -11.47 19.83 0.42
C TYR A 101 -10.73 18.63 0.95
N ILE A 102 -10.33 18.65 2.23
CA ILE A 102 -9.56 17.62 2.90
C ILE A 102 -10.08 17.35 4.31
N GLU A 103 -9.85 16.15 4.79
CA GLU A 103 -10.08 15.74 6.18
C GLU A 103 -8.76 15.64 6.97
N GLY A 104 -7.61 15.72 6.28
CA GLY A 104 -6.32 15.61 6.93
C GLY A 104 -5.14 15.99 6.05
N LEU A 105 -3.95 15.85 6.63
CA LEU A 105 -2.66 16.16 6.02
C LEU A 105 -1.79 14.91 5.96
N PHE A 106 -1.21 14.60 4.78
CA PHE A 106 -0.07 13.71 4.62
C PHE A 106 1.15 14.52 4.26
N LEU A 107 2.04 14.69 5.23
CA LEU A 107 3.22 15.53 5.13
C LEU A 107 4.48 14.69 4.99
N SER A 108 5.22 14.92 3.92
CA SER A 108 6.56 14.39 3.70
C SER A 108 7.55 15.51 3.37
N SER A 109 8.82 15.18 3.19
CA SER A 109 9.84 16.14 2.79
C SER A 109 11.00 15.43 2.10
N ALA A 110 11.66 16.13 1.17
CA ALA A 110 13.04 15.84 0.84
C ALA A 110 13.92 16.21 2.03
N VAL A 111 15.15 15.68 2.10
CA VAL A 111 16.09 15.96 3.20
C VAL A 111 16.88 17.22 2.84
N CYS A 112 16.51 18.32 3.47
CA CYS A 112 17.22 19.60 3.30
C CYS A 112 18.18 19.85 4.48
N VAL A 113 19.36 20.36 4.22
CA VAL A 113 20.41 20.68 5.20
C VAL A 113 20.91 19.44 5.97
N SER A 114 20.04 18.81 6.76
CA SER A 114 20.31 17.57 7.51
C SER A 114 19.02 16.81 7.83
N PRO A 115 19.10 15.52 8.22
CA PRO A 115 17.94 14.77 8.70
C PRO A 115 17.26 15.43 9.90
N ASP A 116 18.03 15.87 10.88
CA ASP A 116 17.50 16.52 12.09
C ASP A 116 16.83 17.86 11.77
N HIS A 117 17.48 18.72 11.00
CA HIS A 117 16.88 19.97 10.57
C HIS A 117 15.55 19.77 9.85
N THR A 118 15.51 18.80 8.92
CA THR A 118 14.27 18.49 8.20
C THR A 118 13.17 17.96 9.14
N MET A 119 13.54 17.07 10.07
CA MET A 119 12.59 16.53 11.04
C MET A 119 12.08 17.59 12.02
N GLU A 120 12.93 18.56 12.42
CA GLU A 120 12.50 19.71 13.22
C GLU A 120 11.46 20.56 12.51
N LEU A 121 11.63 20.82 11.21
CA LEU A 121 10.66 21.58 10.43
C LEU A 121 9.31 20.84 10.35
N LEU A 122 9.34 19.51 10.16
CA LEU A 122 8.13 18.69 10.19
C LEU A 122 7.46 18.73 11.57
N LEU A 123 8.23 18.56 12.64
CA LEU A 123 7.75 18.67 14.03
C LEU A 123 7.10 20.03 14.31
N LYS A 124 7.80 21.13 14.01
CA LYS A 124 7.28 22.49 14.19
C LYS A 124 5.97 22.70 13.45
N SER A 125 5.84 22.16 12.23
CA SER A 125 4.62 22.26 11.41
C SER A 125 3.44 21.56 12.06
N VAL A 126 3.62 20.29 12.50
CA VAL A 126 2.52 19.52 13.09
C VAL A 126 2.18 19.99 14.52
N LYS A 127 3.18 20.40 15.28
CA LYS A 127 2.99 20.99 16.61
C LYS A 127 2.14 22.26 16.53
N ARG A 128 2.48 23.15 15.61
CA ARG A 128 1.72 24.38 15.38
C ARG A 128 0.28 24.11 14.92
N LEU A 129 0.06 23.13 14.04
CA LEU A 129 -1.29 22.70 13.66
C LEU A 129 -2.10 22.24 14.89
N ARG A 130 -1.51 21.46 15.81
CA ARG A 130 -2.20 20.94 16.99
C ARG A 130 -2.40 21.96 18.08
N GLU A 131 -1.33 22.69 18.46
CA GLU A 131 -1.31 23.55 19.66
C GLU A 131 -1.82 24.97 19.39
N GLU A 132 -1.42 25.60 18.28
CA GLU A 132 -1.80 27.00 18.01
C GLU A 132 -3.14 27.09 17.25
N VAL A 133 -3.37 26.21 16.27
CA VAL A 133 -4.55 26.27 15.40
C VAL A 133 -5.64 25.31 15.82
N ASN A 134 -5.38 24.41 16.80
CA ASN A 134 -6.29 23.39 17.30
C ASN A 134 -6.86 22.49 16.17
N PHE A 135 -6.02 22.13 15.20
CA PHE A 135 -6.39 21.26 14.10
C PHE A 135 -6.56 19.82 14.59
N ASN A 136 -7.76 19.28 14.58
CA ASN A 136 -8.11 17.93 15.00
C ASN A 136 -8.30 16.94 13.84
N GLY A 137 -8.00 17.35 12.59
CA GLY A 137 -8.00 16.47 11.44
C GLY A 137 -6.85 15.46 11.47
N TYR A 138 -6.93 14.45 10.63
CA TYR A 138 -5.91 13.39 10.53
C TYR A 138 -4.57 13.96 10.06
N ILE A 139 -3.47 13.55 10.71
CA ILE A 139 -2.10 13.91 10.32
C ILE A 139 -1.25 12.64 10.17
N HIS A 140 -0.70 12.45 8.98
CA HIS A 140 0.30 11.43 8.70
C HIS A 140 1.63 12.11 8.32
N VAL A 141 2.70 11.77 9.03
CA VAL A 141 4.05 12.29 8.73
C VAL A 141 4.96 11.16 8.31
N LYS A 142 5.75 11.41 7.27
CA LYS A 142 6.86 10.56 6.90
C LYS A 142 8.10 10.98 7.68
N ALA A 143 8.53 10.16 8.63
CA ALA A 143 9.74 10.40 9.42
C ALA A 143 10.98 10.33 8.52
N ILE A 144 11.95 11.19 8.82
CA ILE A 144 13.19 11.30 8.06
C ILE A 144 14.18 10.25 8.57
N PRO A 145 14.66 9.32 7.70
CA PRO A 145 15.70 8.37 8.07
C PRO A 145 16.97 9.07 8.53
N GLY A 146 17.49 8.66 9.68
CA GLY A 146 18.69 9.25 10.26
C GLY A 146 18.44 10.45 11.17
N ALA A 147 17.19 10.90 11.34
CA ALA A 147 16.86 11.91 12.34
C ALA A 147 17.00 11.36 13.77
N SER A 148 17.29 12.25 14.73
CA SER A 148 17.47 11.91 16.13
C SER A 148 16.22 11.29 16.75
N ASN A 149 16.42 10.38 17.71
CA ASN A 149 15.33 9.69 18.40
C ASN A 149 14.35 10.67 19.05
N MET A 150 14.89 11.71 19.69
CA MET A 150 14.09 12.73 20.37
C MET A 150 13.09 13.42 19.42
N LEU A 151 13.52 13.77 18.20
CA LEU A 151 12.65 14.43 17.23
C LEU A 151 11.54 13.49 16.73
N ILE A 152 11.85 12.19 16.55
CA ILE A 152 10.88 11.19 16.13
C ILE A 152 9.84 10.95 17.24
N GLU A 153 10.28 10.78 18.49
CA GLU A 153 9.42 10.59 19.65
C GLU A 153 8.51 11.81 19.87
N GLU A 154 9.06 12.99 19.81
CA GLU A 154 8.27 14.22 19.98
C GLU A 154 7.24 14.38 18.87
N THR A 155 7.62 14.13 17.61
CA THR A 155 6.68 14.19 16.48
C THR A 155 5.53 13.17 16.64
N GLY A 156 5.83 11.98 17.17
CA GLY A 156 4.84 10.92 17.40
C GLY A 156 3.66 11.33 18.30
N LYS A 157 3.84 12.34 19.16
CA LYS A 157 2.79 12.87 20.04
C LYS A 157 1.76 13.73 19.29
N TYR A 158 2.12 14.28 18.13
CA TYR A 158 1.29 15.23 17.36
C TYR A 158 0.64 14.62 16.11
N VAL A 159 0.98 13.39 15.76
CA VAL A 159 0.52 12.76 14.52
C VAL A 159 -0.32 11.52 14.78
N ASP A 160 -1.26 11.24 13.87
CA ASP A 160 -2.08 10.02 13.96
C ASP A 160 -1.33 8.81 13.40
N ARG A 161 -0.56 8.98 12.34
CA ARG A 161 0.26 7.92 11.75
C ARG A 161 1.66 8.44 11.43
N MET A 162 2.64 7.56 11.56
CA MET A 162 4.00 7.82 11.11
C MET A 162 4.48 6.71 10.19
N SER A 163 5.21 7.06 9.14
CA SER A 163 5.84 6.08 8.24
C SER A 163 7.33 6.33 8.12
N VAL A 164 8.09 5.25 8.00
CA VAL A 164 9.51 5.27 7.66
C VAL A 164 9.68 4.39 6.44
N ASN A 165 10.10 4.95 5.32
CA ASN A 165 10.22 4.16 4.09
C ASN A 165 11.44 3.23 4.17
N ILE A 166 11.21 1.94 3.89
CA ILE A 166 12.30 0.95 3.72
C ILE A 166 13.02 1.13 2.37
N GLU A 167 12.32 1.72 1.39
CA GLU A 167 12.75 2.07 0.04
C GLU A 167 13.04 0.85 -0.83
N LEU A 168 13.97 -0.02 -0.47
CA LEU A 168 14.45 -1.12 -1.30
C LEU A 168 14.49 -2.44 -0.52
N PRO A 169 14.40 -3.60 -1.21
CA PRO A 169 14.24 -4.90 -0.56
C PRO A 169 15.48 -5.36 0.22
N SER A 170 16.67 -4.87 -0.11
CA SER A 170 17.92 -5.34 0.49
C SER A 170 18.86 -4.20 0.83
N GLY A 171 19.80 -4.47 1.76
CA GLY A 171 20.89 -3.54 2.08
C GLY A 171 21.83 -3.30 0.90
N GLU A 172 22.03 -4.28 0.04
CA GLU A 172 22.84 -4.16 -1.19
C GLU A 172 22.16 -3.20 -2.18
N SER A 173 20.87 -3.40 -2.41
CA SER A 173 20.07 -2.52 -3.27
C SER A 173 20.03 -1.09 -2.72
N LEU A 174 19.91 -0.95 -1.40
CA LEU A 174 19.93 0.36 -0.73
C LEU A 174 21.29 1.06 -0.93
N LYS A 175 22.41 0.34 -0.71
CA LYS A 175 23.75 0.87 -0.92
C LYS A 175 23.99 1.25 -2.39
N LEU A 176 23.45 0.49 -3.34
CA LEU A 176 23.57 0.75 -4.77
C LEU A 176 22.83 2.00 -5.22
N LEU A 177 21.58 2.17 -4.77
CA LEU A 177 20.66 3.20 -5.30
C LEU A 177 20.42 4.38 -4.36
N ALA A 178 20.70 4.26 -3.06
CA ALA A 178 20.53 5.31 -2.06
C ALA A 178 21.67 5.28 -1.02
N PRO A 179 22.94 5.51 -1.42
CA PRO A 179 24.11 5.29 -0.58
C PRO A 179 24.15 6.14 0.70
N GLN A 180 23.40 7.25 0.74
CA GLN A 180 23.28 8.10 1.95
C GLN A 180 22.30 7.54 2.99
N LYS A 181 21.52 6.51 2.65
CA LYS A 181 20.59 5.83 3.57
C LYS A 181 21.19 4.50 4.01
N THR A 182 21.28 4.29 5.31
CA THR A 182 21.71 3.01 5.86
C THR A 182 20.52 2.21 6.38
N LYS A 183 20.67 0.88 6.48
CA LYS A 183 19.66 0.03 7.08
C LYS A 183 19.32 0.49 8.50
N GLU A 184 20.33 0.84 9.28
CA GLU A 184 20.20 1.30 10.66
C GLU A 184 19.41 2.61 10.75
N SER A 185 19.66 3.56 9.83
CA SER A 185 18.94 4.84 9.79
C SER A 185 17.44 4.69 9.50
N ILE A 186 17.01 3.56 8.95
CA ILE A 186 15.61 3.24 8.65
C ILE A 186 15.00 2.37 9.76
N ILE A 187 15.68 1.32 10.17
CA ILE A 187 15.15 0.32 11.10
C ILE A 187 15.06 0.85 12.53
N LYS A 188 16.04 1.67 12.95
CA LYS A 188 16.05 2.25 14.30
C LYS A 188 14.82 3.13 14.57
N PRO A 189 14.42 4.07 13.70
CA PRO A 189 13.16 4.79 13.82
C PRO A 189 11.92 3.89 13.88
N MET A 190 11.88 2.84 13.06
CA MET A 190 10.76 1.88 13.10
C MET A 190 10.63 1.20 14.47
N GLY A 191 11.77 0.79 15.06
CA GLY A 191 11.82 0.20 16.40
C GLY A 191 11.34 1.16 17.48
N LEU A 192 11.78 2.42 17.40
CA LEU A 192 11.40 3.48 18.30
C LEU A 192 9.88 3.77 18.28
N ILE A 193 9.33 3.92 17.07
CA ILE A 193 7.88 4.13 16.88
C ILE A 193 7.09 2.93 17.43
N LYS A 194 7.55 1.69 17.17
CA LYS A 194 6.92 0.49 17.74
C LYS A 194 6.88 0.55 19.27
N SER A 195 8.03 0.85 19.90
CA SER A 195 8.14 0.91 21.36
C SER A 195 7.21 1.97 21.95
N GLY A 196 7.18 3.17 21.37
CA GLY A 196 6.28 4.24 21.78
C GLY A 196 4.79 3.88 21.62
N ILE A 197 4.42 3.18 20.54
CA ILE A 197 3.03 2.71 20.36
C ILE A 197 2.66 1.67 21.42
N ILE A 198 3.56 0.74 21.77
CA ILE A 198 3.31 -0.26 22.81
C ILE A 198 3.15 0.43 24.15
N GLN A 199 4.08 1.30 24.52
CA GLN A 199 4.03 2.07 25.76
C GLN A 199 2.71 2.86 25.86
N TYR A 200 2.34 3.60 24.82
CA TYR A 200 1.06 4.31 24.78
C TYR A 200 -0.14 3.39 25.01
N GLN A 201 -0.16 2.21 24.37
CA GLN A 201 -1.27 1.26 24.53
C GLN A 201 -1.36 0.71 25.97
N GLU A 202 -0.22 0.40 26.60
CA GLU A 202 -0.15 -0.08 27.98
C GLU A 202 -0.53 1.00 29.00
N GLU A 203 -0.04 2.22 28.82
CA GLU A 203 -0.36 3.35 29.69
C GLU A 203 -1.83 3.76 29.58
N LYS A 204 -2.41 3.74 28.39
CA LYS A 204 -3.83 4.05 28.16
C LYS A 204 -4.78 3.08 28.87
N LEU A 205 -4.35 1.84 29.13
CA LEU A 205 -5.13 0.89 29.94
C LEU A 205 -5.14 1.29 31.43
N LYS A 206 -4.11 2.01 31.89
CA LYS A 206 -3.95 2.42 33.28
C LYS A 206 -4.46 3.83 33.54
N PHE A 207 -4.23 4.75 32.58
CA PHE A 207 -4.50 6.18 32.76
C PHE A 207 -5.32 6.71 31.57
N LYS A 208 -6.48 7.31 31.85
CA LYS A 208 -7.36 7.91 30.82
C LYS A 208 -6.73 9.15 30.15
N SER A 209 -5.83 9.84 30.84
CA SER A 209 -5.16 11.06 30.37
C SER A 209 -3.84 10.83 29.66
N THR A 210 -3.50 9.58 29.30
CA THR A 210 -2.26 9.26 28.57
C THR A 210 -2.20 10.04 27.27
N PRO A 211 -1.12 10.82 27.03
CA PRO A 211 -0.90 11.52 25.77
C PRO A 211 -0.88 10.54 24.59
N GLN A 212 -1.49 10.92 23.48
CA GLN A 212 -1.50 10.08 22.28
C GLN A 212 -0.09 9.90 21.72
N PHE A 213 0.18 8.72 21.18
CA PHE A 213 1.39 8.45 20.40
C PHE A 213 1.05 7.58 19.20
N VAL A 214 1.09 8.16 18.00
CA VAL A 214 0.87 7.49 16.72
C VAL A 214 -0.30 6.49 16.76
N PRO A 215 -1.52 6.90 17.14
CA PRO A 215 -2.64 5.97 17.39
C PRO A 215 -3.07 5.20 16.12
N GLY A 216 -2.87 5.75 14.93
CA GLY A 216 -3.10 5.09 13.64
C GLY A 216 -2.00 4.08 13.25
N GLY A 217 -0.95 3.95 14.08
CA GLY A 217 0.16 3.01 13.85
C GLY A 217 1.16 3.47 12.79
N GLN A 218 2.13 2.60 12.53
CA GLN A 218 3.18 2.87 11.53
C GLN A 218 2.99 2.06 10.25
N SER A 219 3.55 2.60 9.16
CA SER A 219 3.60 1.97 7.84
C SER A 219 4.96 2.21 7.17
N THR A 220 5.20 1.52 6.07
CA THR A 220 6.40 1.70 5.24
C THR A 220 6.06 1.63 3.77
N GLN A 221 6.99 2.06 2.92
CA GLN A 221 6.91 1.94 1.48
C GLN A 221 8.17 1.31 0.92
N LEU A 222 8.00 0.47 -0.10
CA LEU A 222 9.04 -0.25 -0.81
C LEU A 222 8.88 -0.06 -2.32
N ILE A 223 9.98 0.18 -3.03
CA ILE A 223 10.01 0.32 -4.49
C ILE A 223 10.20 -1.07 -5.10
N VAL A 224 9.35 -1.41 -6.06
CA VAL A 224 9.34 -2.71 -6.75
C VAL A 224 9.88 -2.55 -8.16
N GLY A 225 10.87 -3.37 -8.53
CA GLY A 225 11.40 -3.40 -9.88
C GLY A 225 12.49 -2.36 -10.17
N ALA A 226 12.99 -1.62 -9.17
CA ALA A 226 14.18 -0.77 -9.32
C ALA A 226 15.49 -1.58 -9.24
N THR A 227 15.43 -2.80 -8.76
CA THR A 227 16.57 -3.72 -8.59
C THR A 227 16.18 -5.13 -9.04
N LYS A 228 17.17 -6.04 -9.08
CA LYS A 228 16.95 -7.45 -9.46
C LYS A 228 16.38 -8.32 -8.32
N ASP A 229 16.00 -7.71 -7.20
CA ASP A 229 15.39 -8.45 -6.09
C ASP A 229 14.09 -9.13 -6.54
N ASP A 230 13.93 -10.41 -6.19
CA ASP A 230 12.75 -11.22 -6.49
C ASP A 230 11.57 -10.96 -5.52
N ASP A 231 10.40 -11.49 -5.85
CA ASP A 231 9.19 -11.29 -5.05
C ASP A 231 9.26 -12.06 -3.73
N LEU A 232 9.95 -13.21 -3.67
CA LEU A 232 10.15 -13.96 -2.44
C LEU A 232 10.92 -13.15 -1.41
N LYS A 233 11.98 -12.45 -1.83
CA LYS A 233 12.78 -11.58 -0.97
C LYS A 233 11.96 -10.41 -0.46
N ILE A 234 11.17 -9.77 -1.35
CA ILE A 234 10.26 -8.69 -0.99
C ILE A 234 9.21 -9.18 0.03
N LEU A 235 8.61 -10.34 -0.22
CA LEU A 235 7.56 -10.88 0.64
C LEU A 235 8.09 -11.33 2.00
N LYS A 236 9.26 -11.98 2.06
CA LYS A 236 9.96 -12.32 3.31
C LYS A 236 10.28 -11.07 4.14
N LEU A 237 10.75 -9.99 3.48
CA LEU A 237 10.98 -8.71 4.16
C LEU A 237 9.68 -8.14 4.73
N SER A 238 8.60 -8.11 3.95
CA SER A 238 7.31 -7.60 4.38
C SER A 238 6.76 -8.37 5.58
N GLU A 239 6.80 -9.69 5.54
CA GLU A 239 6.41 -10.56 6.65
C GLU A 239 7.25 -10.30 7.92
N SER A 240 8.56 -10.16 7.78
CA SER A 240 9.46 -9.81 8.88
C SER A 240 9.12 -8.44 9.48
N LEU A 241 8.79 -7.45 8.64
CA LEU A 241 8.42 -6.11 9.08
C LEU A 241 7.09 -6.10 9.85
N TYR A 242 6.08 -6.87 9.41
CA TYR A 242 4.83 -7.05 10.16
C TYR A 242 5.07 -7.67 11.53
N ASN A 243 5.84 -8.75 11.59
CA ASN A 243 6.10 -9.49 12.82
C ASN A 243 6.99 -8.71 13.78
N SER A 244 8.05 -8.07 13.28
CA SER A 244 9.06 -7.42 14.12
C SER A 244 8.68 -6.00 14.53
N TYR A 245 8.00 -5.23 13.66
CA TYR A 245 7.72 -3.80 13.89
C TYR A 245 6.24 -3.47 14.03
N ARG A 246 5.34 -4.46 14.00
CA ARG A 246 3.88 -4.28 14.10
C ARG A 246 3.36 -3.24 13.09
N LEU A 247 3.90 -3.25 11.87
CA LEU A 247 3.43 -2.36 10.83
C LEU A 247 1.94 -2.60 10.53
N LYS A 248 1.21 -1.53 10.28
CA LYS A 248 -0.16 -1.64 9.78
C LYS A 248 -0.19 -2.00 8.31
N ARG A 249 0.79 -1.51 7.53
CA ARG A 249 0.88 -1.79 6.09
C ARG A 249 2.28 -1.59 5.54
N VAL A 250 2.64 -2.42 4.58
CA VAL A 250 3.72 -2.21 3.63
C VAL A 250 3.10 -1.76 2.31
N TYR A 251 3.53 -0.61 1.80
CA TYR A 251 3.12 -0.10 0.49
C TYR A 251 4.16 -0.51 -0.54
N TYR A 252 3.70 -1.07 -1.65
CA TYR A 252 4.54 -1.40 -2.80
C TYR A 252 4.37 -0.32 -3.86
N SER A 253 5.45 0.13 -4.44
CA SER A 253 5.45 1.15 -5.49
C SER A 253 6.24 0.65 -6.68
N ALA A 254 5.58 0.44 -7.81
CA ALA A 254 6.28 0.13 -9.05
C ALA A 254 7.26 1.24 -9.38
N TYR A 255 8.49 0.86 -9.70
CA TYR A 255 9.53 1.81 -10.08
C TYR A 255 9.12 2.59 -11.35
N VAL A 256 9.09 3.90 -11.23
CA VAL A 256 8.86 4.80 -12.36
C VAL A 256 10.23 5.24 -12.92
N PRO A 257 10.52 5.02 -14.21
CA PRO A 257 11.81 5.40 -14.80
C PRO A 257 11.89 6.93 -14.93
N VAL A 258 12.47 7.58 -13.92
CA VAL A 258 12.67 9.05 -13.88
C VAL A 258 14.08 9.47 -14.26
N SER A 259 15.00 8.53 -14.47
CA SER A 259 16.39 8.80 -14.85
C SER A 259 17.03 7.61 -15.57
N ASN A 260 17.95 7.91 -16.50
CA ASN A 260 18.75 6.92 -17.24
C ASN A 260 20.06 6.61 -16.50
N HIS A 261 19.98 6.20 -15.24
CA HIS A 261 21.19 5.85 -14.48
C HIS A 261 21.59 4.39 -14.74
N PRO A 262 22.89 4.04 -14.94
CA PRO A 262 23.34 2.67 -15.27
C PRO A 262 22.92 1.61 -14.24
N ASN A 263 22.77 1.98 -12.98
CA ASN A 263 22.36 1.07 -11.91
C ASN A 263 20.84 0.86 -11.83
N LEU A 264 20.05 1.51 -12.67
CA LEU A 264 18.60 1.37 -12.74
C LEU A 264 18.21 0.55 -13.98
N PRO A 265 17.13 -0.22 -13.93
CA PRO A 265 16.70 -1.01 -15.07
C PRO A 265 16.19 -0.10 -16.20
N ALA A 266 16.58 -0.43 -17.43
CA ALA A 266 16.02 0.21 -18.62
C ALA A 266 14.67 -0.43 -18.95
N ILE A 267 13.60 0.07 -18.35
CA ILE A 267 12.23 -0.39 -18.59
C ILE A 267 11.40 0.69 -19.27
N SER A 268 10.49 0.28 -20.14
CA SER A 268 9.60 1.20 -20.89
C SER A 268 8.49 1.81 -20.02
N GLY A 269 8.20 1.21 -18.87
CA GLY A 269 7.17 1.69 -17.94
C GLY A 269 7.21 0.96 -16.61
N PRO A 270 6.44 1.44 -15.62
CA PRO A 270 6.39 0.83 -14.30
C PRO A 270 5.86 -0.61 -14.33
N PRO A 271 6.43 -1.56 -13.56
CA PRO A 271 5.97 -2.96 -13.48
C PRO A 271 4.69 -3.09 -12.63
N LEU A 272 3.58 -2.51 -13.09
CA LEU A 272 2.32 -2.42 -12.34
C LEU A 272 1.69 -3.77 -12.04
N LEU A 273 1.80 -4.76 -12.94
CA LEU A 273 1.29 -6.11 -12.69
C LEU A 273 2.02 -6.78 -11.53
N ARG A 274 3.35 -6.61 -11.45
CA ARG A 274 4.16 -7.13 -10.35
C ARG A 274 3.79 -6.47 -9.02
N GLU A 275 3.64 -5.15 -9.00
CA GLU A 275 3.15 -4.40 -7.84
C GLU A 275 1.80 -4.96 -7.38
N HIS A 276 0.85 -5.11 -8.32
CA HIS A 276 -0.47 -5.65 -8.02
C HIS A 276 -0.42 -7.07 -7.44
N ARG A 277 0.43 -7.97 -7.97
CA ARG A 277 0.62 -9.31 -7.41
C ARG A 277 1.16 -9.28 -5.98
N LEU A 278 2.09 -8.38 -5.70
CA LEU A 278 2.62 -8.20 -4.35
C LEU A 278 1.55 -7.71 -3.37
N TYR A 279 0.69 -6.76 -3.76
CA TYR A 279 -0.45 -6.36 -2.93
C TYR A 279 -1.42 -7.51 -2.67
N GLN A 280 -1.72 -8.34 -3.68
CA GLN A 280 -2.54 -9.53 -3.49
C GLN A 280 -1.90 -10.53 -2.53
N ALA A 281 -0.60 -10.75 -2.65
CA ALA A 281 0.15 -11.64 -1.75
C ALA A 281 0.23 -11.09 -0.31
N ASP A 282 0.45 -9.78 -0.15
CA ASP A 282 0.41 -9.09 1.14
C ASP A 282 -0.93 -9.30 1.86
N TRP A 283 -2.04 -9.26 1.11
CA TRP A 283 -3.37 -9.56 1.63
C TRP A 283 -3.49 -11.01 2.13
N LEU A 284 -2.87 -11.97 1.42
CA LEU A 284 -2.84 -13.38 1.83
C LEU A 284 -2.03 -13.58 3.13
N LEU A 285 -0.89 -12.89 3.28
CA LEU A 285 -0.11 -12.91 4.51
C LEU A 285 -0.92 -12.37 5.69
N ARG A 286 -1.55 -11.22 5.54
CA ARG A 286 -2.18 -10.52 6.67
C ARG A 286 -3.52 -11.12 7.11
N PHE A 287 -4.30 -11.69 6.20
CA PHE A 287 -5.69 -12.05 6.49
C PHE A 287 -6.05 -13.52 6.23
N TYR A 288 -5.23 -14.25 5.48
CA TYR A 288 -5.53 -15.64 5.10
C TYR A 288 -4.63 -16.67 5.81
N GLY A 289 -3.67 -16.19 6.62
CA GLY A 289 -2.76 -17.06 7.34
C GLY A 289 -1.76 -17.78 6.44
N PHE A 290 -1.44 -17.22 5.27
CA PHE A 290 -0.29 -17.66 4.48
C PHE A 290 1.00 -17.11 5.07
N ASN A 291 2.12 -17.77 4.81
CA ASN A 291 3.45 -17.23 5.02
C ASN A 291 4.19 -17.07 3.68
N SER A 292 5.27 -16.31 3.67
CA SER A 292 6.01 -16.01 2.45
C SER A 292 6.60 -17.25 1.79
N GLY A 293 7.12 -18.21 2.60
CA GLY A 293 7.69 -19.45 2.11
C GLY A 293 6.65 -20.46 1.60
N GLU A 294 5.36 -20.30 2.00
CA GLU A 294 4.25 -21.07 1.42
C GLU A 294 3.88 -20.55 0.03
N LEU A 295 3.87 -19.22 -0.16
CA LEU A 295 3.49 -18.60 -1.43
C LEU A 295 4.57 -18.70 -2.50
N LEU A 296 5.84 -18.57 -2.16
CA LEU A 296 6.99 -18.58 -3.06
C LEU A 296 8.14 -19.37 -2.44
N ASN A 297 9.00 -19.93 -3.26
CA ASN A 297 10.21 -20.64 -2.86
C ASN A 297 11.38 -20.31 -3.81
N GLU A 298 12.56 -20.89 -3.57
CA GLU A 298 13.76 -20.61 -4.38
C GLU A 298 13.63 -21.08 -5.83
N GLU A 299 12.83 -22.13 -6.10
CA GLU A 299 12.56 -22.62 -7.45
C GLU A 299 11.59 -21.70 -8.20
N ASN A 300 10.66 -21.07 -7.47
CA ASN A 300 9.65 -20.16 -8.00
C ASN A 300 9.65 -18.85 -7.18
N PRO A 301 10.68 -17.98 -7.33
CA PRO A 301 10.86 -16.82 -6.49
C PRO A 301 9.98 -15.62 -6.87
N ASN A 302 9.32 -15.67 -8.04
CA ASN A 302 8.47 -14.58 -8.53
C ASN A 302 7.03 -15.07 -8.78
N PHE A 303 6.06 -14.17 -8.60
CA PHE A 303 4.68 -14.43 -8.93
C PHE A 303 4.47 -14.52 -10.45
N ASP A 304 3.51 -15.36 -10.85
CA ASP A 304 3.01 -15.38 -12.23
C ASP A 304 2.23 -14.08 -12.50
N GLU A 305 2.60 -13.35 -13.54
CA GLU A 305 1.93 -12.09 -13.88
C GLU A 305 0.49 -12.31 -14.34
N LEU A 306 0.18 -13.47 -14.93
CA LEU A 306 -1.13 -13.79 -15.48
C LEU A 306 -2.12 -14.30 -14.41
N LEU A 307 -1.61 -15.00 -13.37
CA LEU A 307 -2.43 -15.57 -12.31
C LEU A 307 -2.30 -14.75 -11.01
N ASP A 308 -3.39 -14.69 -10.25
CA ASP A 308 -3.30 -14.21 -8.89
C ASP A 308 -2.47 -15.16 -8.00
N PRO A 309 -1.79 -14.63 -6.94
CA PRO A 309 -0.91 -15.44 -6.10
C PRO A 309 -1.56 -16.67 -5.47
N LYS A 310 -2.85 -16.60 -5.12
CA LYS A 310 -3.58 -17.71 -4.51
C LYS A 310 -3.89 -18.80 -5.52
N SER A 311 -4.30 -18.44 -6.73
CA SER A 311 -4.51 -19.38 -7.83
C SER A 311 -3.20 -20.04 -8.27
N GLY A 312 -2.12 -19.24 -8.36
CA GLY A 312 -0.79 -19.78 -8.66
C GLY A 312 -0.31 -20.77 -7.60
N TRP A 313 -0.51 -20.46 -6.32
CA TRP A 313 -0.20 -21.37 -5.22
C TRP A 313 -1.03 -22.67 -5.31
N ALA A 314 -2.34 -22.57 -5.52
CA ALA A 314 -3.23 -23.75 -5.58
C ALA A 314 -2.85 -24.69 -6.73
N ILE A 315 -2.45 -24.16 -7.89
CA ILE A 315 -1.99 -24.97 -9.03
C ILE A 315 -0.68 -25.71 -8.72
N ARG A 316 0.22 -25.12 -7.95
CA ARG A 316 1.47 -25.79 -7.51
C ARG A 316 1.24 -26.81 -6.39
N ASN A 317 0.08 -26.79 -5.74
CA ASN A 317 -0.27 -27.66 -4.62
C ASN A 317 -1.57 -28.43 -4.91
N LEU A 318 -1.72 -29.01 -6.12
CA LEU A 318 -2.93 -29.75 -6.52
C LEU A 318 -3.17 -31.01 -5.68
N ASP A 319 -2.14 -31.56 -5.06
CA ASP A 319 -2.21 -32.65 -4.08
C ASP A 319 -3.10 -32.36 -2.88
N LYS A 320 -3.30 -31.08 -2.55
CA LYS A 320 -4.18 -30.62 -1.45
C LYS A 320 -5.63 -30.46 -1.89
N PHE A 321 -5.95 -30.69 -3.16
CA PHE A 321 -7.25 -30.49 -3.75
C PHE A 321 -7.81 -31.77 -4.38
N PRO A 322 -9.14 -31.97 -4.47
CA PRO A 322 -10.19 -31.00 -4.09
C PRO A 322 -10.45 -30.95 -2.58
N VAL A 323 -10.94 -29.80 -2.13
CA VAL A 323 -11.39 -29.57 -0.76
C VAL A 323 -12.90 -29.79 -0.64
N GLU A 324 -13.35 -30.69 0.25
CA GLU A 324 -14.79 -30.86 0.54
C GLU A 324 -15.28 -29.72 1.45
N VAL A 325 -16.10 -28.82 0.92
CA VAL A 325 -16.51 -27.58 1.60
C VAL A 325 -17.31 -27.83 2.88
N ASN A 326 -18.04 -28.96 2.95
CA ASN A 326 -18.85 -29.32 4.11
C ASN A 326 -18.00 -29.87 5.29
N LYS A 327 -16.73 -30.23 5.06
CA LYS A 327 -15.85 -30.85 6.05
C LYS A 327 -14.64 -30.01 6.41
N ALA A 328 -14.07 -29.29 5.42
CA ALA A 328 -12.81 -28.56 5.55
C ALA A 328 -12.86 -27.52 6.70
N ASP A 329 -11.75 -27.36 7.41
CA ASP A 329 -11.62 -26.29 8.41
C ASP A 329 -11.54 -24.90 7.74
N TYR A 330 -11.64 -23.85 8.55
CA TYR A 330 -11.66 -22.47 8.06
C TYR A 330 -10.41 -22.10 7.27
N TYR A 331 -9.22 -22.50 7.75
CA TYR A 331 -7.96 -22.15 7.11
C TYR A 331 -7.75 -22.91 5.81
N THR A 332 -8.19 -24.17 5.73
CA THR A 332 -8.22 -24.94 4.50
C THR A 332 -9.15 -24.30 3.45
N LEU A 333 -10.32 -23.80 3.85
CA LEU A 333 -11.20 -23.05 2.96
C LEU A 333 -10.54 -21.76 2.45
N LEU A 334 -9.78 -21.06 3.27
CA LEU A 334 -9.03 -19.87 2.85
C LEU A 334 -7.93 -20.17 1.81
N ARG A 335 -7.47 -21.42 1.68
CA ARG A 335 -6.51 -21.84 0.64
C ARG A 335 -7.16 -21.99 -0.73
N VAL A 336 -8.47 -22.15 -0.80
CA VAL A 336 -9.20 -22.37 -2.07
C VAL A 336 -9.31 -21.06 -2.85
N PRO A 337 -8.86 -20.99 -4.12
CA PRO A 337 -9.12 -19.86 -5.01
C PRO A 337 -10.62 -19.56 -5.11
N GLY A 338 -10.98 -18.26 -5.05
CA GLY A 338 -12.40 -17.86 -5.10
C GLY A 338 -13.15 -17.90 -3.76
N ILE A 339 -12.54 -18.38 -2.67
CA ILE A 339 -13.09 -18.33 -1.31
C ILE A 339 -12.31 -17.29 -0.51
N GLY A 340 -12.97 -16.21 -0.12
CA GLY A 340 -12.40 -15.15 0.72
C GLY A 340 -12.77 -15.33 2.20
N VAL A 341 -12.23 -14.45 3.06
CA VAL A 341 -12.46 -14.46 4.52
C VAL A 341 -13.96 -14.49 4.85
N LYS A 342 -14.74 -13.55 4.31
CA LYS A 342 -16.20 -13.49 4.53
C LYS A 342 -16.91 -14.74 4.01
N SER A 343 -16.50 -15.24 2.83
CA SER A 343 -17.08 -16.44 2.22
C SER A 343 -16.76 -17.70 3.04
N ALA A 344 -15.53 -17.87 3.51
CA ALA A 344 -15.16 -18.99 4.38
C ALA A 344 -15.95 -18.98 5.70
N GLN A 345 -16.12 -17.81 6.33
CA GLN A 345 -16.95 -17.66 7.53
C GLN A 345 -18.40 -18.08 7.28
N ARG A 346 -19.00 -17.62 6.16
CA ARG A 346 -20.37 -17.97 5.77
C ARG A 346 -20.52 -19.46 5.49
N ILE A 347 -19.54 -20.12 4.85
CA ILE A 347 -19.52 -21.57 4.64
C ILE A 347 -19.54 -22.28 6.01
N VAL A 348 -18.62 -21.92 6.92
CA VAL A 348 -18.52 -22.57 8.24
C VAL A 348 -19.80 -22.38 9.07
N GLN A 349 -20.46 -21.23 8.96
CA GLN A 349 -21.74 -20.99 9.61
C GLN A 349 -22.90 -21.74 8.93
N GLY A 350 -23.02 -21.62 7.60
CA GLY A 350 -24.14 -22.20 6.84
C GLY A 350 -24.20 -23.73 6.92
N ARG A 351 -23.06 -24.42 6.84
CA ARG A 351 -23.01 -25.87 6.92
C ARG A 351 -23.41 -26.47 8.28
N ARG A 352 -23.50 -25.64 9.34
CA ARG A 352 -24.05 -26.06 10.65
C ARG A 352 -25.56 -26.30 10.60
N VAL A 353 -26.23 -25.65 9.66
CA VAL A 353 -27.70 -25.74 9.48
C VAL A 353 -28.03 -26.85 8.50
N SER A 354 -27.36 -26.89 7.36
CA SER A 354 -27.56 -27.92 6.32
C SER A 354 -26.29 -28.11 5.51
N MET A 355 -26.15 -29.29 4.88
CA MET A 355 -25.05 -29.53 3.94
C MET A 355 -25.22 -28.65 2.70
N LEU A 356 -24.21 -27.83 2.44
CA LEU A 356 -24.18 -26.89 1.32
C LEU A 356 -23.95 -27.61 -0.01
N ASP A 357 -24.58 -27.10 -1.08
CA ASP A 357 -24.31 -27.45 -2.47
C ASP A 357 -23.75 -26.25 -3.25
N PHE A 358 -23.56 -26.41 -4.56
CA PHE A 358 -22.95 -25.34 -5.38
C PHE A 358 -23.87 -24.12 -5.55
N ASP A 359 -25.18 -24.28 -5.51
CA ASP A 359 -26.13 -23.18 -5.59
C ASP A 359 -26.11 -22.37 -4.29
N ASP A 360 -25.99 -23.04 -3.14
CA ASP A 360 -25.81 -22.40 -1.85
C ASP A 360 -24.49 -21.61 -1.81
N LEU A 361 -23.40 -22.19 -2.31
CA LEU A 361 -22.10 -21.51 -2.39
C LEU A 361 -22.19 -20.23 -3.23
N LYS A 362 -22.93 -20.25 -4.34
CA LYS A 362 -23.16 -19.07 -5.18
C LYS A 362 -23.90 -17.97 -4.41
N LYS A 363 -24.97 -18.34 -3.67
CA LYS A 363 -25.74 -17.40 -2.80
C LYS A 363 -24.88 -16.83 -1.68
N LEU A 364 -23.94 -17.62 -1.13
CA LEU A 364 -22.99 -17.17 -0.09
C LEU A 364 -21.89 -16.25 -0.63
N GLY A 365 -21.83 -16.01 -1.95
CA GLY A 365 -20.88 -15.08 -2.57
C GLY A 365 -19.51 -15.69 -2.90
N ILE A 366 -19.43 -17.02 -3.05
CA ILE A 366 -18.21 -17.69 -3.50
C ILE A 366 -18.02 -17.47 -5.01
N VAL A 367 -16.80 -17.15 -5.42
CA VAL A 367 -16.44 -16.97 -6.83
C VAL A 367 -16.26 -18.34 -7.48
N LEU A 368 -17.40 -19.00 -7.83
CA LEU A 368 -17.41 -20.36 -8.34
C LEU A 368 -16.59 -20.54 -9.62
N LYS A 369 -16.45 -19.52 -10.47
CA LYS A 369 -15.60 -19.58 -11.67
C LYS A 369 -14.15 -19.96 -11.34
N ARG A 370 -13.64 -19.61 -10.14
CA ARG A 370 -12.31 -20.00 -9.66
C ARG A 370 -12.35 -21.21 -8.75
N ALA A 371 -13.34 -21.27 -7.82
CA ALA A 371 -13.39 -22.30 -6.79
C ALA A 371 -13.73 -23.69 -7.32
N LYS A 372 -14.54 -23.82 -8.39
CA LYS A 372 -15.07 -25.09 -8.93
C LYS A 372 -14.01 -26.13 -9.30
N TYR A 373 -12.79 -25.70 -9.57
CA TYR A 373 -11.67 -26.60 -9.91
C TYR A 373 -10.98 -27.18 -8.68
N PHE A 374 -11.24 -26.64 -7.51
CA PHE A 374 -10.51 -26.93 -6.27
C PHE A 374 -11.40 -27.45 -5.14
N ILE A 375 -12.71 -27.60 -5.38
CA ILE A 375 -13.65 -28.00 -4.32
C ILE A 375 -14.60 -29.13 -4.76
N THR A 376 -15.11 -29.84 -3.77
CA THR A 376 -16.30 -30.70 -3.87
C THR A 376 -17.37 -30.24 -2.91
N CYS A 377 -18.62 -30.53 -3.24
CA CYS A 377 -19.79 -30.38 -2.38
C CYS A 377 -20.52 -31.71 -2.27
N LYS A 378 -20.73 -32.22 -1.06
CA LYS A 378 -21.36 -33.54 -0.83
C LYS A 378 -20.65 -34.68 -1.61
N GLY A 379 -19.29 -34.58 -1.67
CA GLY A 379 -18.45 -35.53 -2.41
C GLY A 379 -18.51 -35.44 -3.94
N ARG A 380 -19.17 -34.43 -4.50
CA ARG A 380 -19.32 -34.25 -5.94
C ARG A 380 -18.59 -33.01 -6.44
N TYR A 381 -18.00 -33.11 -7.61
CA TYR A 381 -17.44 -31.95 -8.32
C TYR A 381 -18.55 -31.08 -8.91
N PHE A 382 -18.17 -29.83 -9.25
CA PHE A 382 -19.08 -28.94 -9.96
C PHE A 382 -19.53 -29.56 -11.29
N PRO A 383 -20.86 -29.54 -11.61
CA PRO A 383 -21.39 -30.10 -12.86
C PRO A 383 -20.79 -29.37 -14.06
N GLN A 384 -19.93 -30.04 -14.81
CA GLN A 384 -19.36 -29.57 -16.09
C GLN A 384 -18.98 -30.73 -16.97
N LYS A 385 -18.93 -30.51 -18.31
CA LYS A 385 -18.68 -31.57 -19.31
C LYS A 385 -17.34 -32.29 -19.11
N SER A 386 -16.32 -31.62 -18.63
CA SER A 386 -15.03 -32.23 -18.32
C SER A 386 -14.36 -31.47 -17.18
N ILE A 387 -13.81 -32.20 -16.21
CA ILE A 387 -13.06 -31.64 -15.09
C ILE A 387 -11.56 -31.62 -15.47
N PRO A 388 -10.92 -30.49 -15.56
CA PRO A 388 -9.48 -30.46 -15.81
C PRO A 388 -8.74 -30.99 -14.58
N THR A 389 -7.84 -31.94 -14.79
CA THR A 389 -7.07 -32.61 -13.73
C THR A 389 -5.61 -32.18 -13.69
N SER A 390 -5.08 -31.64 -14.80
CA SER A 390 -3.69 -31.18 -14.86
C SER A 390 -3.54 -29.70 -14.54
N ALA A 391 -2.42 -29.34 -13.95
CA ALA A 391 -2.03 -27.96 -13.64
C ALA A 391 -2.16 -27.02 -14.86
N VAL A 392 -1.67 -27.48 -16.03
CA VAL A 392 -1.72 -26.72 -17.28
C VAL A 392 -3.17 -26.50 -17.73
N SER A 393 -4.00 -27.52 -17.64
CA SER A 393 -5.41 -27.46 -18.05
C SER A 393 -6.22 -26.51 -17.14
N ILE A 394 -5.99 -26.55 -15.82
CA ILE A 394 -6.63 -25.64 -14.85
C ILE A 394 -6.16 -24.20 -15.09
N LYS A 395 -4.84 -23.98 -15.26
CA LYS A 395 -4.28 -22.66 -15.58
C LYS A 395 -4.95 -22.04 -16.79
N ASN A 396 -5.00 -22.78 -17.90
CA ASN A 396 -5.59 -22.30 -19.15
C ASN A 396 -7.08 -21.94 -18.98
N ARG A 397 -7.84 -22.74 -18.23
CA ARG A 397 -9.25 -22.45 -17.94
C ARG A 397 -9.43 -21.18 -17.11
N LEU A 398 -8.61 -21.00 -16.07
CA LEU A 398 -8.66 -19.79 -15.25
C LEU A 398 -8.34 -18.52 -16.06
N LEU A 399 -7.33 -18.59 -16.94
CA LEU A 399 -6.95 -17.49 -17.82
C LEU A 399 -8.04 -17.16 -18.85
N LEU A 400 -8.69 -18.18 -19.43
CA LEU A 400 -9.80 -17.96 -20.35
C LEU A 400 -10.99 -17.27 -19.66
N GLU A 401 -11.35 -17.70 -18.44
CA GLU A 401 -12.46 -17.11 -17.69
C GLU A 401 -12.18 -15.68 -17.21
N ASP A 402 -10.92 -15.32 -16.97
CA ASP A 402 -10.53 -13.95 -16.65
C ASP A 402 -10.47 -13.07 -17.94
N ASN A 403 -10.03 -13.61 -19.07
CA ASN A 403 -9.98 -12.88 -20.35
C ASN A 403 -11.37 -12.57 -20.93
N ILE A 404 -12.36 -13.44 -20.74
CA ILE A 404 -13.75 -13.16 -21.16
C ILE A 404 -14.27 -11.91 -20.46
N LYS A 405 -14.00 -11.74 -19.14
CA LYS A 405 -14.35 -10.51 -18.43
C LYS A 405 -13.58 -9.29 -18.89
N ASN A 406 -12.30 -9.44 -19.26
CA ASN A 406 -11.49 -8.32 -19.75
C ASN A 406 -11.98 -7.81 -21.12
N ARG A 407 -12.57 -8.64 -21.96
CA ARG A 407 -13.21 -8.22 -23.22
C ARG A 407 -14.52 -7.46 -22.98
N GLU A 408 -15.30 -7.84 -21.97
CA GLU A 408 -16.52 -7.12 -21.56
C GLU A 408 -16.21 -5.84 -20.77
N ASN A 409 -15.03 -5.75 -20.15
CA ASN A 409 -14.61 -4.63 -19.28
C ASN A 409 -13.50 -3.75 -19.89
N ILE A 410 -13.20 -3.84 -21.19
CA ILE A 410 -12.20 -2.96 -21.82
C ILE A 410 -12.60 -1.47 -21.67
N GLU A 411 -13.89 -1.15 -21.67
CA GLU A 411 -14.37 0.18 -21.29
C GLU A 411 -14.23 0.49 -19.78
N GLN A 412 -14.33 -0.52 -18.93
CA GLN A 412 -14.19 -0.40 -17.47
C GLN A 412 -12.72 -0.39 -17.00
N LEU A 413 -11.79 -0.99 -17.73
CA LEU A 413 -10.35 -0.86 -17.46
C LEU A 413 -9.87 0.60 -17.57
N SER A 414 -10.50 1.40 -18.42
CA SER A 414 -10.24 2.84 -18.49
C SER A 414 -10.69 3.59 -17.22
N ILE A 415 -11.72 3.10 -16.52
CA ILE A 415 -12.20 3.65 -15.23
C ILE A 415 -11.30 3.18 -14.09
N PHE A 416 -10.86 1.92 -14.08
CA PHE A 416 -9.95 1.39 -13.06
C PHE A 416 -8.51 1.92 -13.21
N SER A 417 -8.06 2.24 -14.41
CA SER A 417 -6.81 2.98 -14.62
C SER A 417 -6.92 4.46 -14.21
N LEU A 418 -8.14 4.99 -14.12
CA LEU A 418 -8.44 6.31 -13.57
C LEU A 418 -8.56 6.32 -12.04
N PHE A 419 -8.76 5.15 -11.40
CA PHE A 419 -8.88 4.98 -9.96
C PHE A 419 -8.01 3.82 -9.44
N PRO A 420 -6.66 3.96 -9.46
CA PRO A 420 -5.77 2.93 -8.92
C PRO A 420 -6.04 2.56 -7.46
N GLY A 421 -6.67 3.45 -6.69
CA GLY A 421 -6.99 3.25 -5.28
C GLY A 421 -8.04 2.17 -4.97
N ILE A 422 -8.87 1.78 -5.94
CA ILE A 422 -9.82 0.66 -5.75
C ILE A 422 -9.11 -0.70 -5.76
N MET A 423 -7.89 -0.75 -6.28
CA MET A 423 -7.06 -1.97 -6.33
C MET A 423 -6.27 -2.21 -5.03
N ASP A 424 -6.25 -1.26 -4.11
CA ASP A 424 -5.48 -1.34 -2.86
C ASP A 424 -6.07 -2.30 -1.81
N GLY A 425 -7.14 -3.03 -2.12
CA GLY A 425 -7.63 -4.13 -1.28
C GLY A 425 -8.12 -3.71 0.11
N GLU A 426 -8.54 -2.47 0.29
CA GLU A 426 -9.14 -1.94 1.52
C GLU A 426 -10.69 -1.98 1.50
N LEU A 427 -11.28 -2.91 0.73
CA LEU A 427 -12.71 -3.23 0.82
C LEU A 427 -12.96 -4.40 1.75
#